data_c13c5df02dc9114a5fc335baaed21ecd
#
_entry.id   c13c5df02dc9114a5fc335baaed21ecd
#
_cell.length_a   1.000
_cell.length_b   1.000
_cell.length_c   1.000
_cell.angle_alpha   90.00
_cell.angle_beta   90.00
_cell.angle_gamma   90.00
#
_symmetry.space_group_name_H-M   'P 1'
#
loop_
_entity.id
_entity.type
_entity.pdbx_description
1 polymer ?
#
loop_
_entity_poly.entity_id
_entity_poly.type
_entity_poly.pdbx_seq_one_letter_code
_entity_poly.pdbx_strand_id
1 'polypeptide(L)'
;TGYGPCAAAFGMEPWHPAVQDALDLLCGKITRVHNYGLWEKESVKDEEHPLAPYHVTEPVELKVFPQGAENVTMEGRLIGGCMDCLVNLLGTRFDHVKEFQERYKEDGFLWFLEACDLHVMSIRRAIWQMKEAGWFSHVKGFLIGRPVCFGEEAFGIDHYRAVTDLLAEYQVPVIMDLDIGHMAPMMPVVTGAMAKAHAVSYTHLRA
;
A
#
# COMPACT_ATOMS: atom_id res chain seq x y z
N THR A 1 4.17 11.53 -9.52
CA THR A 1 5.03 10.34 -9.67
C THR A 1 4.17 9.10 -9.60
N GLY A 2 4.38 8.14 -10.53
CA GLY A 2 3.74 6.83 -10.49
C GLY A 2 4.48 5.90 -9.54
N TYR A 3 3.76 5.12 -8.75
CA TYR A 3 4.25 4.03 -7.91
C TYR A 3 3.52 2.74 -8.33
N GLY A 4 4.22 1.69 -8.67
CA GLY A 4 3.60 0.47 -9.19
C GLY A 4 4.62 -0.51 -9.78
N PRO A 5 4.22 -1.35 -10.75
CA PRO A 5 5.09 -2.35 -11.34
C PRO A 5 6.43 -1.77 -11.82
N CYS A 6 7.53 -2.45 -11.52
CA CYS A 6 8.86 -2.07 -11.99
C CYS A 6 9.01 -2.32 -13.50
N ALA A 7 10.06 -1.77 -14.11
CA ALA A 7 10.30 -1.90 -15.55
C ALA A 7 10.38 -3.36 -16.04
N ALA A 8 10.89 -4.28 -15.21
CA ALA A 8 10.96 -5.69 -15.54
C ALA A 8 9.57 -6.34 -15.72
N ALA A 9 8.54 -5.82 -15.05
CA ALA A 9 7.18 -6.32 -15.18
C ALA A 9 6.63 -6.13 -16.61
N PHE A 10 7.07 -5.11 -17.33
CA PHE A 10 6.67 -4.85 -18.71
C PHE A 10 7.37 -5.79 -19.73
N GLY A 11 8.37 -6.54 -19.29
CA GLY A 11 9.02 -7.57 -20.10
C GLY A 11 8.40 -8.96 -19.96
N MET A 12 7.46 -9.15 -19.04
CA MET A 12 6.77 -10.43 -18.84
C MET A 12 5.75 -10.70 -19.95
N GLU A 13 5.56 -11.97 -20.31
CA GLU A 13 4.51 -12.40 -21.25
C GLU A 13 3.86 -13.70 -20.73
N PRO A 14 2.51 -13.74 -20.65
CA PRO A 14 1.57 -12.63 -20.86
C PRO A 14 1.59 -11.59 -19.75
N TRP A 15 1.19 -10.36 -20.05
CA TRP A 15 1.02 -9.33 -19.04
C TRP A 15 -0.14 -9.66 -18.10
N HIS A 16 0.10 -9.50 -16.82
CA HIS A 16 -0.97 -9.41 -15.84
C HIS A 16 -1.76 -8.09 -16.02
N PRO A 17 -3.08 -8.05 -15.77
CA PRO A 17 -3.86 -6.81 -15.86
C PRO A 17 -3.25 -5.60 -15.13
N ALA A 18 -2.57 -5.83 -14.01
CA ALA A 18 -1.88 -4.77 -13.26
C ALA A 18 -0.81 -4.04 -14.08
N VAL A 19 -0.12 -4.76 -14.97
CA VAL A 19 0.92 -4.17 -15.85
C VAL A 19 0.26 -3.32 -16.93
N GLN A 20 -0.85 -3.80 -17.49
CA GLN A 20 -1.63 -3.02 -18.47
C GLN A 20 -2.23 -1.77 -17.82
N ASP A 21 -2.82 -1.90 -16.62
CA ASP A 21 -3.37 -0.77 -15.86
C ASP A 21 -2.29 0.27 -15.54
N ALA A 22 -1.08 -0.17 -15.21
CA ALA A 22 0.04 0.75 -14.96
C ALA A 22 0.41 1.55 -16.22
N LEU A 23 0.49 0.90 -17.38
CA LEU A 23 0.74 1.58 -18.65
C LEU A 23 -0.39 2.57 -18.97
N ASP A 24 -1.64 2.13 -18.86
CA ASP A 24 -2.80 2.94 -19.22
C ASP A 24 -2.99 4.12 -18.25
N LEU A 25 -2.70 3.95 -16.97
CA LEU A 25 -2.67 5.04 -16.00
C LEU A 25 -1.56 6.06 -16.32
N LEU A 26 -0.34 5.61 -16.62
CA LEU A 26 0.77 6.47 -16.99
C LEU A 26 0.52 7.22 -18.30
N CYS A 27 -0.20 6.61 -19.23
CA CYS A 27 -0.62 7.25 -20.48
C CYS A 27 -1.87 8.12 -20.35
N GLY A 28 -2.48 8.21 -19.17
CA GLY A 28 -3.69 8.99 -18.93
C GLY A 28 -4.96 8.42 -19.58
N LYS A 29 -4.95 7.14 -19.97
CA LYS A 29 -6.12 6.46 -20.57
C LYS A 29 -7.14 6.04 -19.53
N ILE A 30 -6.69 5.71 -18.32
CA ILE A 30 -7.53 5.38 -17.16
C ILE A 30 -7.21 6.30 -15.99
N THR A 31 -8.19 6.46 -15.10
CA THR A 31 -8.06 7.19 -13.83
C THR A 31 -8.54 6.37 -12.63
N ARG A 32 -8.91 5.11 -12.87
CA ARG A 32 -9.35 4.18 -11.85
C ARG A 32 -8.51 2.93 -11.91
N VAL A 33 -8.11 2.47 -10.74
CA VAL A 33 -7.41 1.20 -10.52
C VAL A 33 -8.09 0.47 -9.37
N HIS A 34 -7.85 -0.82 -9.26
CA HIS A 34 -8.49 -1.65 -8.25
C HIS A 34 -7.56 -2.78 -7.81
N ASN A 35 -7.81 -3.34 -6.64
CA ASN A 35 -7.20 -4.61 -6.25
C ASN A 35 -7.61 -5.73 -7.21
N TYR A 36 -6.70 -6.67 -7.42
CA TYR A 36 -6.94 -7.83 -8.27
C TYR A 36 -7.52 -8.98 -7.42
N GLY A 37 -8.05 -10.01 -8.05
CA GLY A 37 -8.71 -11.09 -7.34
C GLY A 37 -7.78 -12.10 -6.67
N LEU A 38 -6.54 -12.21 -7.18
CA LEU A 38 -5.52 -13.13 -6.69
C LEU A 38 -4.18 -12.41 -6.55
N TRP A 39 -3.34 -12.89 -5.61
CA TRP A 39 -1.97 -12.41 -5.41
C TRP A 39 -0.97 -13.58 -5.37
N GLU A 40 0.30 -13.26 -5.56
CA GLU A 40 1.43 -14.19 -5.60
C GLU A 40 2.09 -14.26 -4.23
N LYS A 41 1.98 -15.43 -3.56
CA LYS A 41 2.64 -15.65 -2.28
C LYS A 41 4.11 -16.03 -2.47
N GLU A 42 4.39 -16.85 -3.47
CA GLU A 42 5.73 -17.31 -3.80
C GLU A 42 6.02 -17.03 -5.27
N SER A 43 7.08 -16.26 -5.53
CA SER A 43 7.48 -15.95 -6.90
C SER A 43 8.10 -17.19 -7.57
N VAL A 44 7.72 -17.41 -8.82
CA VAL A 44 8.34 -18.41 -9.70
C VAL A 44 9.49 -17.85 -10.51
N LYS A 45 9.84 -16.60 -10.31
CA LYS A 45 10.98 -15.95 -10.97
C LYS A 45 12.29 -16.43 -10.34
N ASP A 46 13.24 -16.76 -11.20
CA ASP A 46 14.60 -17.14 -10.83
C ASP A 46 15.61 -16.47 -11.78
N GLU A 47 16.88 -16.79 -11.64
CA GLU A 47 17.96 -16.25 -12.51
C GLU A 47 17.85 -16.73 -13.96
N GLU A 48 17.28 -17.91 -14.22
CA GLU A 48 17.07 -18.46 -15.56
C GLU A 48 15.81 -17.92 -16.22
N HIS A 49 14.79 -17.58 -15.40
CA HIS A 49 13.48 -17.09 -15.84
C HIS A 49 13.10 -15.76 -15.17
N PRO A 50 13.89 -14.68 -15.33
CA PRO A 50 13.69 -13.43 -14.61
C PRO A 50 12.40 -12.67 -15.05
N LEU A 51 11.87 -13.01 -16.22
CA LEU A 51 10.65 -12.44 -16.78
C LEU A 51 9.46 -13.39 -16.74
N ALA A 52 9.52 -14.46 -15.91
CA ALA A 52 8.35 -15.33 -15.73
C ALA A 52 7.13 -14.49 -15.29
N PRO A 53 5.92 -14.77 -15.83
CA PRO A 53 4.70 -14.11 -15.42
C PRO A 53 4.40 -14.27 -13.93
N TYR A 54 3.57 -13.40 -13.37
CA TYR A 54 3.11 -13.55 -11.99
C TYR A 54 2.37 -14.87 -11.80
N HIS A 55 2.73 -15.60 -10.76
CA HIS A 55 2.10 -16.86 -10.35
C HIS A 55 1.09 -16.61 -9.23
N VAL A 56 0.02 -15.88 -9.54
CA VAL A 56 -1.02 -15.51 -8.58
C VAL A 56 -1.89 -16.71 -8.21
N THR A 57 -1.89 -17.11 -6.95
CA THR A 57 -2.58 -18.31 -6.45
C THR A 57 -3.50 -18.03 -5.26
N GLU A 58 -3.18 -17.01 -4.45
CA GLU A 58 -3.88 -16.73 -3.21
C GLU A 58 -5.01 -15.70 -3.44
N PRO A 59 -6.22 -15.91 -2.86
CA PRO A 59 -7.28 -14.93 -2.95
C PRO A 59 -6.93 -13.65 -2.18
N VAL A 60 -7.32 -12.51 -2.75
CA VAL A 60 -7.19 -11.21 -2.08
C VAL A 60 -8.34 -11.02 -1.11
N GLU A 61 -8.02 -10.79 0.16
CA GLU A 61 -8.96 -10.45 1.22
C GLU A 61 -8.57 -9.14 1.90
N LEU A 62 -9.24 -8.06 1.56
CA LEU A 62 -8.99 -6.77 2.22
C LEU A 62 -9.43 -6.79 3.68
N LYS A 63 -8.61 -6.24 4.55
CA LYS A 63 -8.96 -6.00 5.95
C LYS A 63 -9.19 -4.50 6.16
N VAL A 64 -10.32 -4.16 6.77
CA VAL A 64 -10.69 -2.77 7.07
C VAL A 64 -10.74 -2.57 8.58
N PHE A 65 -10.10 -1.50 9.04
CA PHE A 65 -10.09 -1.12 10.45
C PHE A 65 -10.62 0.32 10.63
N PRO A 66 -11.39 0.59 11.70
CA PRO A 66 -11.82 -0.37 12.72
C PRO A 66 -12.69 -1.48 12.13
N GLN A 67 -12.63 -2.67 12.72
CA GLN A 67 -13.41 -3.81 12.27
C GLN A 67 -14.92 -3.52 12.32
N GLY A 68 -15.68 -4.08 11.37
CA GLY A 68 -17.13 -3.92 11.26
C GLY A 68 -17.59 -2.78 10.36
N ALA A 69 -16.67 -2.03 9.75
CA ALA A 69 -17.03 -1.09 8.69
C ALA A 69 -17.32 -1.86 7.39
N GLU A 70 -18.57 -1.87 6.95
CA GLU A 70 -18.99 -2.61 5.74
C GLU A 70 -18.59 -1.88 4.45
N ASN A 71 -18.65 -0.55 4.48
CA ASN A 71 -18.31 0.30 3.34
C ASN A 71 -17.47 1.49 3.82
N VAL A 72 -16.27 1.60 3.31
CA VAL A 72 -15.37 2.69 3.63
C VAL A 72 -15.07 3.51 2.38
N THR A 73 -15.26 4.81 2.50
CA THR A 73 -14.86 5.77 1.46
C THR A 73 -13.97 6.83 2.08
N MET A 74 -12.82 7.05 1.47
CA MET A 74 -11.85 8.05 1.89
C MET A 74 -11.47 8.91 0.68
N GLU A 75 -11.21 10.19 0.91
CA GLU A 75 -10.79 11.12 -0.13
C GLU A 75 -9.70 12.02 0.40
N GLY A 76 -8.64 12.22 -0.38
CA GLY A 76 -7.50 13.05 -0.01
C GLY A 76 -6.36 12.94 -1.02
N ARG A 77 -5.31 13.68 -0.78
CA ARG A 77 -4.11 13.66 -1.61
C ARG A 77 -3.23 12.47 -1.25
N LEU A 78 -2.87 11.65 -2.24
CA LEU A 78 -2.01 10.48 -2.04
C LEU A 78 -0.58 10.90 -1.71
N ILE A 79 -0.04 10.32 -0.64
CA ILE A 79 1.36 10.44 -0.26
C ILE A 79 1.80 9.09 0.34
N GLY A 80 3.05 8.71 0.15
CA GLY A 80 3.55 7.45 0.72
C GLY A 80 4.57 6.75 -0.18
N GLY A 81 4.71 5.45 0.02
CA GLY A 81 5.65 4.57 -0.67
C GLY A 81 6.16 3.43 0.21
N CYS A 82 7.33 2.91 -0.15
CA CYS A 82 8.01 1.86 0.59
C CYS A 82 8.58 2.38 1.92
N MET A 83 8.15 1.80 3.03
CA MET A 83 8.60 2.19 4.37
C MET A 83 10.10 2.00 4.56
N ASP A 84 10.69 0.98 3.92
CA ASP A 84 12.14 0.72 3.94
C ASP A 84 12.95 1.91 3.45
N CYS A 85 12.41 2.63 2.46
CA CYS A 85 13.01 3.85 1.92
C CYS A 85 12.60 5.11 2.69
N LEU A 86 11.32 5.22 3.04
CA LEU A 86 10.76 6.42 3.66
C LEU A 86 11.40 6.74 5.01
N VAL A 87 11.64 5.72 5.85
CA VAL A 87 12.27 5.93 7.18
C VAL A 87 13.68 6.49 7.09
N ASN A 88 14.38 6.26 5.98
CA ASN A 88 15.72 6.79 5.76
C ASN A 88 15.72 8.27 5.34
N LEU A 89 14.58 8.84 4.99
CA LEU A 89 14.42 10.25 4.68
C LEU A 89 14.22 11.12 5.93
N LEU A 90 13.66 10.54 6.98
CA LEU A 90 13.32 11.24 8.21
C LEU A 90 14.49 11.99 8.82
N GLY A 91 14.32 13.29 9.02
CA GLY A 91 15.34 14.17 9.60
C GLY A 91 16.53 14.47 8.68
N THR A 92 16.51 14.02 7.43
CA THR A 92 17.51 14.41 6.43
C THR A 92 17.10 15.70 5.72
N ARG A 93 18.03 16.29 4.95
CA ARG A 93 17.74 17.47 4.11
C ARG A 93 16.70 17.23 3.02
N PHE A 94 16.29 15.98 2.80
CA PHE A 94 15.30 15.57 1.80
C PHE A 94 13.91 15.35 2.40
N ASP A 95 13.76 15.46 3.72
CA ASP A 95 12.48 15.38 4.41
C ASP A 95 11.70 16.70 4.25
N HIS A 96 10.88 16.75 3.22
CA HIS A 96 9.98 17.87 2.92
C HIS A 96 8.50 17.51 3.11
N VAL A 97 8.22 16.44 3.88
CA VAL A 97 6.85 15.96 4.08
C VAL A 97 5.98 17.01 4.79
N LYS A 98 6.52 17.68 5.81
CA LYS A 98 5.76 18.71 6.55
C LYS A 98 5.42 19.93 5.69
N GLU A 99 6.36 20.39 4.85
CA GLU A 99 6.12 21.49 3.91
C GLU A 99 5.04 21.11 2.88
N PHE A 100 5.09 19.88 2.38
CA PHE A 100 4.09 19.36 1.48
C PHE A 100 2.72 19.29 2.14
N GLN A 101 2.65 18.78 3.38
CA GLN A 101 1.41 18.71 4.15
C GLN A 101 0.83 20.08 4.46
N GLU A 102 1.63 21.05 4.87
CA GLU A 102 1.14 22.40 5.12
C GLU A 102 0.60 23.06 3.84
N ARG A 103 1.27 22.82 2.72
CA ARG A 103 0.85 23.35 1.42
C ARG A 103 -0.52 22.83 0.96
N TYR A 104 -0.83 21.57 1.26
CA TYR A 104 -2.03 20.87 0.79
C TYR A 104 -2.96 20.39 1.91
N LYS A 105 -2.88 21.03 3.09
CA LYS A 105 -3.63 20.62 4.29
C LYS A 105 -5.15 20.56 4.11
N GLU A 106 -5.70 21.44 3.26
CA GLU A 106 -7.14 21.49 2.98
C GLU A 106 -7.62 20.23 2.23
N ASP A 107 -6.78 19.62 1.42
CA ASP A 107 -7.09 18.37 0.71
C ASP A 107 -7.20 17.19 1.70
N GLY A 108 -6.38 17.22 2.77
CA GLY A 108 -6.10 16.07 3.62
C GLY A 108 -5.34 14.99 2.88
N PHE A 109 -4.89 13.95 3.60
CA PHE A 109 -3.95 12.97 3.04
C PHE A 109 -4.46 11.55 3.16
N LEU A 110 -4.32 10.78 2.08
CA LEU A 110 -4.37 9.33 2.08
C LEU A 110 -2.94 8.80 2.03
N TRP A 111 -2.48 8.21 3.12
CA TRP A 111 -1.17 7.59 3.18
C TRP A 111 -1.21 6.17 2.64
N PHE A 112 -0.44 5.89 1.58
CA PHE A 112 -0.18 4.53 1.15
C PHE A 112 1.20 4.09 1.60
N LEU A 113 1.28 2.95 2.29
CA LEU A 113 2.52 2.43 2.86
C LEU A 113 2.64 0.94 2.54
N GLU A 114 3.84 0.49 2.24
CA GLU A 114 4.16 -0.91 2.04
C GLU A 114 5.57 -1.24 2.55
N ALA A 115 5.90 -2.51 2.73
CA ALA A 115 7.19 -2.96 3.21
C ALA A 115 7.73 -4.12 2.37
N CYS A 116 9.01 -4.00 1.99
CA CYS A 116 9.76 -5.02 1.26
C CYS A 116 10.56 -5.90 2.23
N ASP A 117 11.61 -5.35 2.85
CA ASP A 117 12.54 -6.11 3.69
C ASP A 117 12.25 -5.99 5.20
N LEU A 118 11.29 -5.16 5.58
CA LEU A 118 10.95 -4.96 6.98
C LEU A 118 10.17 -6.16 7.53
N HIS A 119 10.70 -6.83 8.56
CA HIS A 119 9.91 -7.75 9.36
C HIS A 119 8.93 -7.00 10.26
N VAL A 120 7.98 -7.71 10.87
CA VAL A 120 6.85 -7.15 11.64
C VAL A 120 7.25 -6.05 12.63
N MET A 121 8.31 -6.27 13.45
CA MET A 121 8.75 -5.25 14.43
C MET A 121 9.44 -4.06 13.78
N SER A 122 10.02 -4.20 12.60
CA SER A 122 10.59 -3.09 11.85
C SER A 122 9.50 -2.24 11.19
N ILE A 123 8.42 -2.86 10.69
CA ILE A 123 7.21 -2.15 10.26
C ILE A 123 6.67 -1.28 11.40
N ARG A 124 6.52 -1.87 12.59
CA ARG A 124 6.03 -1.14 13.78
C ARG A 124 6.93 0.05 14.13
N ARG A 125 8.27 -0.13 14.10
CA ARG A 125 9.22 0.98 14.36
C ARG A 125 9.15 2.05 13.27
N ALA A 126 9.03 1.67 12.02
CA ALA A 126 8.92 2.60 10.89
C ALA A 126 7.68 3.49 11.03
N ILE A 127 6.51 2.90 11.31
CA ILE A 127 5.27 3.65 11.53
C ILE A 127 5.39 4.55 12.77
N TRP A 128 5.94 4.04 13.87
CA TRP A 128 6.18 4.85 15.06
C TRP A 128 7.08 6.05 14.76
N GLN A 129 8.16 5.85 14.02
CA GLN A 129 9.09 6.91 13.67
C GLN A 129 8.45 7.98 12.78
N MET A 130 7.70 7.58 11.75
CA MET A 130 6.96 8.51 10.88
C MET A 130 5.90 9.29 11.67
N LYS A 131 5.19 8.62 12.58
CA LYS A 131 4.23 9.23 13.49
C LYS A 131 4.87 10.30 14.35
N GLU A 132 5.95 9.97 15.08
CA GLU A 132 6.66 10.91 15.98
C GLU A 132 7.30 12.07 15.19
N ALA A 133 7.67 11.84 13.95
CA ALA A 133 8.11 12.89 13.04
C ALA A 133 6.96 13.83 12.58
N GLY A 134 5.69 13.50 12.89
CA GLY A 134 4.52 14.29 12.52
C GLY A 134 4.10 14.13 11.06
N TRP A 135 4.52 13.06 10.40
CA TRP A 135 4.20 12.82 9.00
C TRP A 135 2.72 12.52 8.75
N PHE A 136 1.97 12.09 9.75
CA PHE A 136 0.55 11.77 9.60
C PHE A 136 -0.38 12.92 9.94
N SER A 137 0.11 14.17 9.90
CA SER A 137 -0.74 15.35 10.05
C SER A 137 -1.77 15.41 8.92
N HIS A 138 -3.00 15.83 9.25
CA HIS A 138 -4.14 15.95 8.32
C HIS A 138 -4.48 14.65 7.57
N VAL A 139 -4.11 13.48 8.11
CA VAL A 139 -4.47 12.18 7.53
C VAL A 139 -5.98 11.97 7.54
N LYS A 140 -6.51 11.41 6.46
CA LYS A 140 -7.92 11.00 6.29
C LYS A 140 -8.09 9.50 6.12
N GLY A 141 -6.98 8.76 5.96
CA GLY A 141 -6.98 7.32 5.87
C GLY A 141 -5.65 6.74 5.46
N PHE A 142 -5.52 5.43 5.68
CA PHE A 142 -4.34 4.67 5.34
C PHE A 142 -4.67 3.54 4.38
N LEU A 143 -3.83 3.39 3.37
CA LEU A 143 -3.84 2.34 2.36
C LEU A 143 -2.57 1.51 2.53
N ILE A 144 -2.68 0.34 3.16
CA ILE A 144 -1.52 -0.46 3.52
C ILE A 144 -1.40 -1.65 2.57
N GLY A 145 -0.29 -1.70 1.86
CA GLY A 145 0.04 -2.80 0.98
C GLY A 145 0.41 -4.06 1.75
N ARG A 146 0.23 -5.21 1.11
CA ARG A 146 0.62 -6.50 1.66
C ARG A 146 2.14 -6.55 1.80
N PRO A 147 2.70 -6.75 3.03
CA PRO A 147 4.14 -6.80 3.24
C PRO A 147 4.72 -8.14 2.79
N VAL A 148 5.99 -8.18 2.41
CA VAL A 148 6.67 -9.44 2.06
C VAL A 148 6.71 -10.42 3.26
N CYS A 149 6.76 -9.91 4.50
CA CYS A 149 6.64 -10.70 5.74
C CYS A 149 5.19 -11.12 6.08
N PHE A 150 4.29 -11.18 5.08
CA PHE A 150 2.89 -11.56 5.29
C PHE A 150 2.76 -12.92 6.00
N GLY A 151 1.99 -12.95 7.09
CA GLY A 151 1.79 -14.16 7.91
C GLY A 151 2.86 -14.37 8.98
N GLU A 152 3.89 -13.53 9.06
CA GLU A 152 4.85 -13.59 10.16
C GLU A 152 4.31 -12.92 11.43
N GLU A 153 4.79 -13.40 12.56
CA GLU A 153 4.49 -12.88 13.88
C GLU A 153 5.79 -12.72 14.70
N ALA A 154 5.86 -11.68 15.49
CA ALA A 154 6.95 -11.47 16.44
C ALA A 154 6.41 -10.92 17.78
N PHE A 155 6.76 -11.57 18.89
CA PHE A 155 6.33 -11.18 20.24
C PHE A 155 4.80 -11.08 20.41
N GLY A 156 4.03 -11.93 19.74
CA GLY A 156 2.56 -11.92 19.79
C GLY A 156 1.94 -10.78 18.99
N ILE A 157 2.70 -10.18 18.05
CA ILE A 157 2.27 -9.11 17.15
C ILE A 157 2.42 -9.59 15.72
N ASP A 158 1.32 -9.63 14.98
CA ASP A 158 1.29 -9.82 13.54
C ASP A 158 1.46 -8.47 12.79
N HIS A 159 1.54 -8.53 11.46
CA HIS A 159 1.66 -7.32 10.65
C HIS A 159 0.43 -6.40 10.74
N TYR A 160 -0.78 -6.92 11.06
CA TYR A 160 -1.96 -6.09 11.28
C TYR A 160 -1.81 -5.24 12.54
N ARG A 161 -1.48 -5.87 13.65
CA ARG A 161 -1.27 -5.17 14.93
C ARG A 161 -0.06 -4.25 14.90
N ALA A 162 0.99 -4.62 14.15
CA ALA A 162 2.16 -3.76 13.97
C ALA A 162 1.79 -2.38 13.41
N VAL A 163 0.74 -2.33 12.58
CA VAL A 163 0.21 -1.12 11.95
C VAL A 163 -0.91 -0.51 12.78
N THR A 164 -1.97 -1.27 13.03
CA THR A 164 -3.24 -0.73 13.57
C THR A 164 -3.14 -0.23 14.99
N ASP A 165 -2.32 -0.88 15.86
CA ASP A 165 -2.12 -0.43 17.25
C ASP A 165 -1.56 1.01 17.32
N LEU A 166 -0.74 1.41 16.33
CA LEU A 166 -0.13 2.73 16.27
C LEU A 166 -0.99 3.77 15.55
N LEU A 167 -1.79 3.33 14.57
CA LEU A 167 -2.59 4.24 13.76
C LEU A 167 -4.00 4.49 14.33
N ALA A 168 -4.45 3.69 15.31
CA ALA A 168 -5.77 3.81 15.91
C ALA A 168 -6.05 5.20 16.51
N GLU A 169 -5.04 5.90 17.00
CA GLU A 169 -5.19 7.24 17.59
C GLU A 169 -5.70 8.29 16.60
N TYR A 170 -5.47 8.11 15.30
CA TYR A 170 -5.94 9.04 14.26
C TYR A 170 -7.44 8.91 13.99
N GLN A 171 -8.08 7.85 14.44
CA GLN A 171 -9.52 7.59 14.27
C GLN A 171 -10.00 7.68 12.81
N VAL A 172 -9.13 7.33 11.88
CA VAL A 172 -9.41 7.27 10.43
C VAL A 172 -9.37 5.82 9.94
N PRO A 173 -10.02 5.50 8.83
CA PRO A 173 -9.97 4.15 8.29
C PRO A 173 -8.57 3.72 7.86
N VAL A 174 -8.26 2.44 8.10
CA VAL A 174 -7.06 1.76 7.61
C VAL A 174 -7.52 0.57 6.76
N ILE A 175 -7.14 0.54 5.49
CA ILE A 175 -7.39 -0.60 4.60
C ILE A 175 -6.06 -1.31 4.42
N MET A 176 -6.02 -2.62 4.70
CA MET A 176 -4.82 -3.45 4.63
C MET A 176 -4.96 -4.55 3.58
N ASP A 177 -3.84 -5.15 3.22
CA ASP A 177 -3.69 -6.20 2.22
C ASP A 177 -4.00 -5.76 0.79
N LEU A 178 -3.78 -4.46 0.53
CA LEU A 178 -3.87 -3.92 -0.82
C LEU A 178 -2.73 -4.45 -1.71
N ASP A 179 -3.01 -4.56 -3.00
CA ASP A 179 -2.02 -4.90 -4.02
C ASP A 179 -1.08 -3.71 -4.32
N ILE A 180 -0.50 -3.15 -3.27
CA ILE A 180 0.49 -2.06 -3.33
C ILE A 180 1.80 -2.58 -2.76
N GLY A 181 2.90 -2.43 -3.48
CA GLY A 181 4.22 -2.78 -2.98
C GLY A 181 4.92 -3.91 -3.75
N HIS A 182 5.58 -4.82 -3.03
CA HIS A 182 6.49 -5.80 -3.60
C HIS A 182 5.89 -7.20 -3.79
N MET A 183 4.71 -7.46 -3.22
CA MET A 183 3.96 -8.70 -3.48
C MET A 183 3.09 -8.51 -4.72
N ALA A 184 3.30 -9.36 -5.73
CA ALA A 184 2.56 -9.25 -6.98
C ALA A 184 1.09 -9.72 -6.84
N PRO A 185 0.16 -9.13 -7.60
CA PRO A 185 0.33 -8.05 -8.57
C PRO A 185 0.46 -6.69 -7.89
N MET A 186 0.97 -5.69 -8.61
CA MET A 186 1.15 -4.35 -8.07
C MET A 186 0.15 -3.38 -8.71
N MET A 187 -0.81 -2.91 -7.93
CA MET A 187 -1.75 -1.86 -8.34
C MET A 187 -1.00 -0.52 -8.45
N PRO A 188 -1.05 0.16 -9.59
CA PRO A 188 -0.38 1.44 -9.74
C PRO A 188 -1.11 2.54 -8.97
N VAL A 189 -0.37 3.46 -8.35
CA VAL A 189 -0.89 4.66 -7.70
C VAL A 189 -0.12 5.91 -8.13
N VAL A 190 -0.75 7.08 -8.08
CA VAL A 190 -0.12 8.35 -8.47
C VAL A 190 0.10 9.22 -7.23
N THR A 191 1.34 9.25 -6.75
CA THR A 191 1.73 10.08 -5.60
C THR A 191 1.52 11.56 -5.90
N GLY A 192 0.91 12.28 -4.98
CA GLY A 192 0.60 13.70 -5.08
C GLY A 192 -0.75 14.01 -5.77
N ALA A 193 -1.42 13.02 -6.35
CA ALA A 193 -2.75 13.21 -6.93
C ALA A 193 -3.85 13.18 -5.86
N MET A 194 -4.95 13.88 -6.12
CA MET A 194 -6.20 13.67 -5.38
C MET A 194 -6.76 12.30 -5.74
N ALA A 195 -7.17 11.56 -4.73
CA ALA A 195 -7.74 10.23 -4.91
C ALA A 195 -8.95 10.00 -4.01
N LYS A 196 -9.84 9.14 -4.50
CA LYS A 196 -10.96 8.61 -3.73
C LYS A 196 -10.80 7.09 -3.67
N ALA A 197 -10.60 6.57 -2.46
CA ALA A 197 -10.55 5.15 -2.20
C ALA A 197 -11.90 4.67 -1.69
N HIS A 198 -12.34 3.51 -2.21
CA HIS A 198 -13.56 2.85 -1.77
C HIS A 198 -13.27 1.37 -1.53
N ALA A 199 -13.58 0.90 -0.34
CA ALA A 199 -13.50 -0.53 0.00
C ALA A 199 -14.84 -1.01 0.52
N VAL A 200 -15.23 -2.19 0.01
CA VAL A 200 -16.41 -2.93 0.47
C VAL A 200 -15.89 -4.18 1.19
N SER A 201 -16.22 -4.32 2.46
CA SER A 201 -15.95 -5.55 3.20
C SER A 201 -16.96 -6.61 2.75
N TYR A 202 -16.50 -7.60 2.00
CA TYR A 202 -17.31 -8.80 1.75
C TYR A 202 -17.27 -9.69 3.00
N THR A 203 -18.18 -9.45 3.94
CA THR A 203 -18.55 -10.50 4.89
C THR A 203 -19.20 -11.60 4.09
N HIS A 204 -18.62 -12.80 4.13
CA HIS A 204 -19.15 -13.99 3.45
C HIS A 204 -20.62 -14.17 3.76
N LEU A 205 -21.49 -13.93 2.80
CA LEU A 205 -22.79 -14.55 2.76
C LEU A 205 -22.55 -16.04 2.51
N ARG A 206 -22.44 -16.83 3.59
CA ARG A 206 -22.65 -18.29 3.49
C ARG A 206 -24.15 -18.49 3.30
N ALA A 207 -24.51 -18.94 2.10
CA ALA A 207 -25.80 -19.53 1.84
C ALA A 207 -25.92 -20.89 2.56
#